data_85d08e66c7dcafb4326265e0486c3ad7
#
_entry.id   85d08e66c7dcafb4326265e0486c3ad7
#
_cell.length_a   1.000
_cell.length_b   1.000
_cell.length_c   1.000
_cell.angle_alpha   90.00
_cell.angle_beta   90.00
_cell.angle_gamma   90.00
#
_symmetry.space_group_name_H-M   'P 1'
#
loop_
_entity.id
_entity.type
_entity.pdbx_description
1 polymer ?
#
loop_
_entity_poly.entity_id
_entity_poly.type
_entity_poly.pdbx_seq_one_letter_code
_entity_poly.pdbx_strand_id
1 'polypeptide(L)'
;PNVNIFRDPRWGRGHETYGEDPYLTGELGCAYIRGLQGPDPDHPKAAACAKHFAVHSGPEAIRHEFDARVSKHDLYDTYLYAFKRCVKDAKVEAVMGAYNRVNGEPACGSKTLLKDILRDEFGFEGHVVSDCWAIIDFHEHHRVTKNVEESAARAVNNGCDLNCGVAFLHLPKAYEDGLVSEEAITAAVERLMEIRIRLGMMKDYPSPYEDLSYDLVECKEHVDLSVEAARRSMVLLKNENNMLPLDVKKIRSIAVIGPNANSRAAL
;
A
#
# COMPACT_ATOMS: atom_id res chain seq x y z
N PRO A 1 0.79 -3.25 -3.79
CA PRO A 1 -0.62 -3.33 -4.23
C PRO A 1 -1.59 -2.97 -3.10
N ASN A 2 -2.79 -2.46 -3.47
CA ASN A 2 -3.87 -2.26 -2.52
C ASN A 2 -4.60 -3.59 -2.31
N VAL A 3 -4.36 -4.23 -1.17
CA VAL A 3 -4.95 -5.53 -0.81
C VAL A 3 -6.07 -5.40 0.24
N ASN A 4 -6.61 -4.19 0.40
CA ASN A 4 -7.81 -4.00 1.19
C ASN A 4 -9.03 -4.62 0.47
N ILE A 5 -9.96 -5.14 1.26
CA ILE A 5 -11.22 -5.68 0.75
C ILE A 5 -12.18 -4.54 0.44
N PHE A 6 -12.78 -4.55 -0.75
CA PHE A 6 -13.83 -3.60 -1.10
C PHE A 6 -15.12 -3.98 -0.37
N ARG A 7 -15.44 -3.25 0.68
CA ARG A 7 -16.60 -3.52 1.55
C ARG A 7 -17.66 -2.45 1.45
N ASP A 8 -17.29 -1.17 1.56
CA ASP A 8 -18.23 -0.05 1.63
C ASP A 8 -18.23 0.69 0.28
N PRO A 9 -19.39 0.79 -0.42
CA PRO A 9 -19.48 1.48 -1.71
C PRO A 9 -19.20 2.99 -1.61
N ARG A 10 -19.20 3.57 -0.42
CA ARG A 10 -18.84 4.97 -0.17
C ARG A 10 -17.34 5.20 -0.06
N TRP A 11 -16.55 4.15 -0.06
CA TRP A 11 -15.11 4.26 -0.06
C TRP A 11 -14.58 4.70 -1.42
N GLY A 12 -13.95 5.90 -1.50
CA GLY A 12 -13.50 6.51 -2.73
C GLY A 12 -12.36 5.78 -3.45
N ARG A 13 -11.72 4.80 -2.81
CA ARG A 13 -10.57 4.05 -3.34
C ARG A 13 -10.89 2.60 -3.71
N GLY A 14 -12.17 2.24 -3.78
CA GLY A 14 -12.59 0.88 -4.13
C GLY A 14 -12.04 0.39 -5.48
N HIS A 15 -11.90 1.26 -6.47
CA HIS A 15 -11.35 0.96 -7.79
C HIS A 15 -9.85 0.57 -7.78
N GLU A 16 -9.12 0.85 -6.70
CA GLU A 16 -7.72 0.43 -6.54
C GLU A 16 -7.58 -1.03 -6.07
N THR A 17 -8.66 -1.71 -5.74
CA THR A 17 -8.66 -3.03 -5.09
C THR A 17 -8.93 -4.16 -6.07
N TYR A 18 -8.66 -5.38 -5.64
CA TYR A 18 -9.00 -6.61 -6.36
C TYR A 18 -10.42 -7.12 -6.10
N GLY A 19 -11.23 -6.36 -5.34
CA GLY A 19 -12.62 -6.69 -5.03
C GLY A 19 -12.87 -7.08 -3.58
N GLU A 20 -13.95 -7.82 -3.37
CA GLU A 20 -14.45 -8.15 -2.02
C GLU A 20 -13.94 -9.48 -1.45
N ASP A 21 -13.40 -10.36 -2.30
CA ASP A 21 -12.95 -11.69 -1.91
C ASP A 21 -11.53 -11.68 -1.32
N PRO A 22 -11.33 -12.09 -0.05
CA PRO A 22 -10.01 -12.09 0.58
C PRO A 22 -9.03 -13.06 -0.07
N TYR A 23 -9.51 -14.22 -0.52
CA TYR A 23 -8.68 -15.23 -1.17
C TYR A 23 -8.14 -14.73 -2.51
N LEU A 24 -9.04 -14.28 -3.40
CA LEU A 24 -8.65 -13.70 -4.69
C LEU A 24 -7.69 -12.52 -4.52
N THR A 25 -7.99 -11.64 -3.56
CA THR A 25 -7.13 -10.49 -3.24
C THR A 25 -5.73 -10.95 -2.79
N GLY A 26 -5.66 -12.01 -1.98
CA GLY A 26 -4.40 -12.60 -1.55
C GLY A 26 -3.59 -13.18 -2.70
N GLU A 27 -4.23 -13.95 -3.60
CA GLU A 27 -3.57 -14.55 -4.77
C GLU A 27 -3.01 -13.48 -5.73
N LEU A 28 -3.84 -12.51 -6.11
CA LEU A 28 -3.42 -11.42 -6.99
C LEU A 28 -2.37 -10.51 -6.35
N GLY A 29 -2.51 -10.20 -5.06
CA GLY A 29 -1.53 -9.44 -4.29
C GLY A 29 -0.17 -10.13 -4.25
N CYS A 30 -0.14 -11.43 -3.96
CA CYS A 30 1.09 -12.24 -3.96
C CYS A 30 1.74 -12.30 -5.35
N ALA A 31 0.96 -12.50 -6.40
CA ALA A 31 1.47 -12.52 -7.77
C ALA A 31 2.09 -11.16 -8.16
N TYR A 32 1.43 -10.06 -7.81
CA TYR A 32 1.93 -8.70 -8.02
C TYR A 32 3.25 -8.46 -7.29
N ILE A 33 3.33 -8.82 -6.01
CA ILE A 33 4.52 -8.65 -5.18
C ILE A 33 5.71 -9.43 -5.76
N ARG A 34 5.51 -10.71 -6.09
CA ARG A 34 6.56 -11.55 -6.69
C ARG A 34 7.05 -10.99 -8.02
N GLY A 35 6.13 -10.51 -8.86
CA GLY A 35 6.49 -9.89 -10.14
C GLY A 35 7.31 -8.61 -9.97
N LEU A 36 6.95 -7.77 -8.99
CA LEU A 36 7.63 -6.51 -8.73
C LEU A 36 9.00 -6.71 -8.07
N GLN A 37 9.08 -7.60 -7.07
CA GLN A 37 10.33 -7.87 -6.33
C GLN A 37 11.30 -8.73 -7.12
N GLY A 38 10.81 -9.59 -8.01
CA GLY A 38 11.65 -10.55 -8.74
C GLY A 38 11.95 -11.80 -7.92
N PRO A 39 12.76 -12.73 -8.49
CA PRO A 39 13.01 -14.03 -7.88
C PRO A 39 14.16 -14.05 -6.85
N ASP A 40 15.02 -13.03 -6.86
CA ASP A 40 16.17 -12.94 -5.96
C ASP A 40 15.83 -12.07 -4.75
N PRO A 41 15.74 -12.66 -3.55
CA PRO A 41 15.43 -11.91 -2.35
C PRO A 41 16.57 -10.99 -1.90
N ASP A 42 17.82 -11.29 -2.25
CA ASP A 42 18.98 -10.48 -1.86
C ASP A 42 19.16 -9.27 -2.77
N HIS A 43 18.64 -9.34 -4.00
CA HIS A 43 18.68 -8.25 -4.98
C HIS A 43 17.29 -8.04 -5.60
N PRO A 44 16.34 -7.49 -4.83
CA PRO A 44 15.01 -7.23 -5.38
C PRO A 44 15.06 -6.16 -6.46
N LYS A 45 14.22 -6.33 -7.51
CA LYS A 45 14.07 -5.33 -8.57
C LYS A 45 13.48 -4.01 -8.05
N ALA A 46 12.54 -4.12 -7.14
CA ALA A 46 11.89 -3.02 -6.42
C ALA A 46 11.30 -3.54 -5.11
N ALA A 47 11.13 -2.68 -4.13
CA ALA A 47 10.42 -3.00 -2.89
C ALA A 47 8.91 -2.88 -3.11
N ALA A 48 8.18 -3.99 -3.05
CA ALA A 48 6.73 -3.97 -3.08
C ALA A 48 6.17 -3.54 -1.72
N CYS A 49 5.04 -2.82 -1.74
CA CYS A 49 4.36 -2.37 -0.53
C CYS A 49 2.91 -2.84 -0.52
N ALA A 50 2.54 -3.70 0.45
CA ALA A 50 1.15 -4.08 0.67
C ALA A 50 0.42 -3.01 1.49
N LYS A 51 -0.73 -2.56 1.01
CA LYS A 51 -1.44 -1.43 1.63
C LYS A 51 -2.96 -1.62 1.59
N HIS A 52 -3.66 -0.95 2.47
CA HIS A 52 -3.30 -0.16 3.66
C HIS A 52 -3.63 -0.98 4.91
N PHE A 53 -2.65 -1.21 5.76
CA PHE A 53 -2.78 -2.10 6.91
C PHE A 53 -3.35 -1.35 8.12
N ALA A 54 -4.62 -1.56 8.56
CA ALA A 54 -5.58 -2.52 8.04
C ALA A 54 -7.01 -1.94 8.12
N VAL A 55 -7.98 -2.66 7.53
CA VAL A 55 -9.43 -2.33 7.59
C VAL A 55 -9.73 -0.92 7.05
N HIS A 56 -9.09 -0.51 5.98
CA HIS A 56 -9.15 0.86 5.42
C HIS A 56 -10.39 1.13 4.54
N SER A 57 -11.33 0.23 4.40
CA SER A 57 -12.49 0.35 3.50
C SER A 57 -13.72 1.00 4.17
N GLY A 58 -13.54 2.14 4.81
CA GLY A 58 -14.61 2.97 5.40
C GLY A 58 -15.11 4.06 4.46
N PRO A 59 -16.16 4.81 4.86
CA PRO A 59 -16.67 5.93 4.06
C PRO A 59 -15.61 7.00 3.82
N GLU A 60 -15.47 7.46 2.55
CA GLU A 60 -14.43 8.40 2.15
C GLU A 60 -14.48 9.73 2.90
N ALA A 61 -15.69 10.25 3.17
CA ALA A 61 -15.87 11.55 3.84
C ALA A 61 -15.29 11.61 5.26
N ILE A 62 -15.10 10.46 5.91
CA ILE A 62 -14.56 10.38 7.29
C ILE A 62 -13.26 9.58 7.34
N ARG A 63 -12.53 9.45 6.25
CA ARG A 63 -11.32 8.63 6.13
C ARG A 63 -10.31 8.88 7.23
N HIS A 64 -10.08 10.14 7.62
CA HIS A 64 -9.13 10.55 8.65
C HIS A 64 -9.63 10.36 10.09
N GLU A 65 -10.95 10.23 10.29
CA GLU A 65 -11.58 10.10 11.62
C GLU A 65 -12.09 8.69 11.88
N PHE A 66 -12.22 7.87 10.83
CA PHE A 66 -12.88 6.57 10.87
C PHE A 66 -12.23 5.65 11.90
N ASP A 67 -13.09 5.02 12.73
CA ASP A 67 -12.69 3.96 13.65
C ASP A 67 -13.40 2.66 13.23
N ALA A 68 -12.68 1.79 12.56
CA ALA A 68 -13.19 0.49 12.14
C ALA A 68 -13.41 -0.41 13.35
N ARG A 69 -14.66 -0.64 13.72
CA ARG A 69 -15.05 -1.59 14.76
C ARG A 69 -15.24 -2.96 14.13
N VAL A 70 -14.35 -3.87 14.46
CA VAL A 70 -14.30 -5.19 13.84
C VAL A 70 -14.11 -6.27 14.91
N SER A 71 -14.83 -7.40 14.77
CA SER A 71 -14.61 -8.55 15.63
C SER A 71 -13.24 -9.19 15.37
N LYS A 72 -12.71 -9.94 16.33
CA LYS A 72 -11.47 -10.69 16.12
C LYS A 72 -11.61 -11.70 14.98
N HIS A 73 -12.75 -12.36 14.87
CA HIS A 73 -13.04 -13.30 13.79
C HIS A 73 -12.94 -12.60 12.41
N ASP A 74 -13.71 -11.54 12.20
CA ASP A 74 -13.74 -10.84 10.91
C ASP A 74 -12.39 -10.20 10.57
N LEU A 75 -11.67 -9.69 11.60
CA LEU A 75 -10.34 -9.12 11.41
C LEU A 75 -9.39 -10.14 10.77
N TYR A 76 -9.34 -11.37 11.29
CA TYR A 76 -8.43 -12.41 10.81
C TYR A 76 -8.92 -13.11 9.55
N ASP A 77 -10.22 -13.42 9.49
CA ASP A 77 -10.80 -14.17 8.39
C ASP A 77 -10.89 -13.34 7.11
N THR A 78 -11.23 -12.06 7.24
CA THR A 78 -11.51 -11.19 6.10
C THR A 78 -10.41 -10.15 5.86
N TYR A 79 -10.15 -9.28 6.86
CA TYR A 79 -9.36 -8.08 6.61
C TYR A 79 -7.85 -8.29 6.64
N LEU A 80 -7.36 -9.23 7.41
CA LEU A 80 -5.93 -9.54 7.51
C LEU A 80 -5.50 -10.69 6.59
N TYR A 81 -6.42 -11.45 6.03
CA TYR A 81 -6.11 -12.63 5.24
C TYR A 81 -5.12 -12.33 4.10
N ALA A 82 -5.43 -11.36 3.25
CA ALA A 82 -4.58 -10.99 2.12
C ALA A 82 -3.20 -10.48 2.58
N PHE A 83 -3.14 -9.67 3.65
CA PHE A 83 -1.87 -9.20 4.22
C PHE A 83 -1.02 -10.36 4.74
N LYS A 84 -1.62 -11.30 5.47
CA LYS A 84 -0.94 -12.50 5.94
C LYS A 84 -0.31 -13.29 4.79
N ARG A 85 -1.06 -13.45 3.68
CA ARG A 85 -0.56 -14.08 2.46
C ARG A 85 0.61 -13.30 1.84
N CYS A 86 0.46 -11.98 1.71
CA CYS A 86 1.52 -11.12 1.18
C CYS A 86 2.83 -11.22 2.00
N VAL A 87 2.72 -11.28 3.32
CA VAL A 87 3.88 -11.44 4.22
C VAL A 87 4.48 -12.84 4.13
N LYS A 88 3.66 -13.89 4.36
CA LYS A 88 4.16 -15.25 4.52
C LYS A 88 4.54 -15.90 3.20
N ASP A 89 3.73 -15.71 2.16
CA ASP A 89 3.87 -16.45 0.90
C ASP A 89 4.62 -15.65 -0.17
N ALA A 90 4.48 -14.32 -0.19
CA ALA A 90 5.14 -13.46 -1.17
C ALA A 90 6.32 -12.67 -0.61
N LYS A 91 6.58 -12.72 0.70
CA LYS A 91 7.69 -12.03 1.36
C LYS A 91 7.73 -10.54 0.99
N VAL A 92 6.58 -9.87 1.12
CA VAL A 92 6.49 -8.44 0.80
C VAL A 92 7.48 -7.63 1.63
N GLU A 93 8.18 -6.71 0.98
CA GLU A 93 9.25 -5.91 1.60
C GLU A 93 8.72 -4.78 2.47
N ALA A 94 7.59 -4.20 2.10
CA ALA A 94 7.02 -3.09 2.84
C ALA A 94 5.53 -3.28 3.11
N VAL A 95 5.08 -2.70 4.22
CA VAL A 95 3.66 -2.58 4.55
C VAL A 95 3.35 -1.13 4.88
N MET A 96 2.28 -0.59 4.27
CA MET A 96 1.82 0.76 4.58
C MET A 96 0.66 0.71 5.57
N GLY A 97 0.80 1.38 6.70
CA GLY A 97 -0.28 1.56 7.66
C GLY A 97 -1.39 2.46 7.11
N ALA A 98 -2.62 2.23 7.57
CA ALA A 98 -3.80 2.95 7.10
C ALA A 98 -4.05 4.26 7.86
N TYR A 99 -4.90 5.14 7.32
CA TYR A 99 -5.34 6.37 7.99
C TYR A 99 -6.18 6.11 9.24
N ASN A 100 -7.09 5.17 9.14
CA ASN A 100 -8.12 4.91 10.14
C ASN A 100 -7.57 4.33 11.45
N ARG A 101 -8.43 4.37 12.47
CA ARG A 101 -8.27 3.53 13.67
C ARG A 101 -8.90 2.15 13.42
N VAL A 102 -8.39 1.16 14.14
CA VAL A 102 -9.00 -0.16 14.27
C VAL A 102 -9.21 -0.44 15.75
N ASN A 103 -10.47 -0.60 16.14
CA ASN A 103 -10.88 -0.82 17.53
C ASN A 103 -10.30 0.23 18.51
N GLY A 104 -10.19 1.48 18.05
CA GLY A 104 -9.69 2.62 18.83
C GLY A 104 -8.19 2.91 18.67
N GLU A 105 -7.39 2.01 18.13
CA GLU A 105 -5.97 2.24 17.90
C GLU A 105 -5.73 2.80 16.48
N PRO A 106 -4.98 3.92 16.31
CA PRO A 106 -4.60 4.39 14.98
C PRO A 106 -3.70 3.36 14.29
N ALA A 107 -4.03 2.98 13.06
CA ALA A 107 -3.36 1.87 12.39
C ALA A 107 -1.83 2.05 12.28
N CYS A 108 -1.35 3.26 11.95
CA CYS A 108 0.08 3.59 11.87
C CYS A 108 0.77 3.69 13.25
N GLY A 109 0.06 3.56 14.37
CA GLY A 109 0.60 3.61 15.72
C GLY A 109 -0.05 2.56 16.64
N SER A 110 -0.55 1.48 16.08
CA SER A 110 -1.18 0.37 16.79
C SER A 110 -0.15 -0.68 17.17
N LYS A 111 0.03 -0.90 18.48
CA LYS A 111 0.84 -2.01 18.96
C LYS A 111 0.25 -3.35 18.50
N THR A 112 -1.07 -3.50 18.63
CA THR A 112 -1.78 -4.72 18.24
C THR A 112 -1.55 -5.08 16.78
N LEU A 113 -1.70 -4.11 15.86
CA LEU A 113 -1.54 -4.38 14.43
C LEU A 113 -0.08 -4.55 14.02
N LEU A 114 0.80 -3.60 14.40
CA LEU A 114 2.16 -3.54 13.84
C LEU A 114 3.15 -4.47 14.55
N LYS A 115 3.03 -4.63 15.88
CA LYS A 115 3.91 -5.54 16.64
C LYS A 115 3.29 -6.92 16.76
N ASP A 116 2.18 -7.02 17.52
CA ASP A 116 1.66 -8.33 17.93
C ASP A 116 1.21 -9.17 16.72
N ILE A 117 0.54 -8.56 15.72
CA ILE A 117 0.04 -9.27 14.54
C ILE A 117 1.07 -9.30 13.41
N LEU A 118 1.50 -8.12 12.93
CA LEU A 118 2.33 -8.05 11.73
C LEU A 118 3.72 -8.66 11.95
N ARG A 119 4.43 -8.25 13.01
CA ARG A 119 5.79 -8.75 13.27
C ARG A 119 5.79 -10.10 13.97
N ASP A 120 5.10 -10.22 15.12
CA ASP A 120 5.25 -11.41 15.96
C ASP A 120 4.47 -12.62 15.38
N GLU A 121 3.21 -12.41 14.93
CA GLU A 121 2.38 -13.52 14.43
C GLU A 121 2.67 -13.85 12.95
N PHE A 122 2.76 -12.79 12.08
CA PHE A 122 2.99 -13.02 10.65
C PHE A 122 4.47 -13.19 10.32
N GLY A 123 5.39 -12.76 11.17
CA GLY A 123 6.83 -12.82 10.95
C GLY A 123 7.30 -11.82 9.89
N PHE A 124 6.75 -10.60 9.91
CA PHE A 124 7.16 -9.55 8.98
C PHE A 124 8.49 -8.91 9.40
N GLU A 125 9.49 -8.98 8.53
CA GLU A 125 10.85 -8.48 8.78
C GLU A 125 11.11 -7.13 8.09
N GLY A 126 10.40 -6.81 7.02
CA GLY A 126 10.55 -5.57 6.26
C GLY A 126 10.16 -4.29 7.02
N HIS A 127 10.06 -3.18 6.32
CA HIS A 127 9.74 -1.90 6.94
C HIS A 127 8.25 -1.52 6.83
N VAL A 128 7.79 -0.76 7.81
CA VAL A 128 6.45 -0.18 7.84
C VAL A 128 6.53 1.31 7.52
N VAL A 129 5.78 1.75 6.50
CA VAL A 129 5.61 3.16 6.17
C VAL A 129 4.20 3.62 6.58
N SER A 130 4.06 4.87 7.05
CA SER A 130 2.74 5.46 7.26
C SER A 130 2.09 5.81 5.92
N ASP A 131 0.76 5.82 5.84
CA ASP A 131 0.09 6.60 4.79
C ASP A 131 0.44 8.09 4.95
N CYS A 132 0.34 8.85 3.85
CA CYS A 132 0.76 10.25 3.85
C CYS A 132 -0.09 11.07 4.83
N TRP A 133 0.58 11.75 5.78
CA TRP A 133 -0.01 12.54 6.85
C TRP A 133 -0.75 11.74 7.95
N ALA A 134 -0.87 10.42 7.84
CA ALA A 134 -1.63 9.59 8.78
C ALA A 134 -1.19 9.71 10.25
N ILE A 135 0.09 10.02 10.52
CA ILE A 135 0.58 10.20 11.91
C ILE A 135 0.07 11.51 12.52
N ILE A 136 -0.14 12.54 11.71
CA ILE A 136 -0.72 13.81 12.17
C ILE A 136 -2.17 13.59 12.64
N ASP A 137 -2.89 12.67 12.00
CA ASP A 137 -4.27 12.33 12.40
C ASP A 137 -4.39 11.88 13.87
N PHE A 138 -3.32 11.35 14.48
CA PHE A 138 -3.39 10.85 15.86
C PHE A 138 -3.79 11.95 16.86
N HIS A 139 -3.31 13.18 16.68
CA HIS A 139 -3.68 14.30 17.53
C HIS A 139 -4.73 15.21 16.90
N GLU A 140 -4.77 15.40 15.59
CA GLU A 140 -5.71 16.30 14.95
C GLU A 140 -7.12 15.69 14.82
N HIS A 141 -7.22 14.44 14.43
CA HIS A 141 -8.50 13.78 14.11
C HIS A 141 -8.88 12.68 15.10
N HIS A 142 -7.95 11.79 15.41
CA HIS A 142 -8.21 10.64 16.30
C HIS A 142 -8.25 11.04 17.77
N ARG A 143 -7.55 12.10 18.17
CA ARG A 143 -7.43 12.62 19.55
C ARG A 143 -6.94 11.57 20.56
N VAL A 144 -5.99 10.73 20.12
CA VAL A 144 -5.36 9.68 20.94
C VAL A 144 -3.98 10.07 21.45
N THR A 145 -3.45 11.21 20.98
CA THR A 145 -2.24 11.89 21.44
C THR A 145 -2.53 13.39 21.57
N LYS A 146 -1.67 14.14 22.26
CA LYS A 146 -1.90 15.56 22.54
C LYS A 146 -1.29 16.49 21.50
N ASN A 147 -0.16 16.04 20.90
CA ASN A 147 0.64 16.83 19.96
C ASN A 147 1.36 15.92 18.97
N VAL A 148 2.13 16.52 18.09
CA VAL A 148 2.85 15.81 17.04
C VAL A 148 4.03 14.99 17.59
N GLU A 149 4.67 15.44 18.69
CA GLU A 149 5.77 14.71 19.34
C GLU A 149 5.28 13.38 19.92
N GLU A 150 4.16 13.39 20.64
CA GLU A 150 3.53 12.17 21.14
C GLU A 150 3.09 11.26 19.98
N SER A 151 2.60 11.83 18.87
CA SER A 151 2.16 11.07 17.70
C SER A 151 3.34 10.39 17.01
N ALA A 152 4.44 11.09 16.79
CA ALA A 152 5.67 10.57 16.20
C ALA A 152 6.27 9.46 17.08
N ALA A 153 6.40 9.72 18.39
CA ALA A 153 6.89 8.74 19.34
C ALA A 153 6.02 7.47 19.37
N ARG A 154 4.70 7.63 19.41
CA ARG A 154 3.76 6.49 19.38
C ARG A 154 3.94 5.65 18.12
N ALA A 155 4.09 6.28 16.95
CA ALA A 155 4.28 5.59 15.69
C ALA A 155 5.57 4.75 15.70
N VAL A 156 6.72 5.35 16.03
CA VAL A 156 8.02 4.66 16.09
C VAL A 156 8.03 3.58 17.14
N ASN A 157 7.59 3.88 18.37
CA ASN A 157 7.54 2.92 19.48
C ASN A 157 6.68 1.69 19.15
N ASN A 158 5.70 1.81 18.26
CA ASN A 158 4.82 0.72 17.85
C ASN A 158 5.20 0.10 16.50
N GLY A 159 6.33 0.51 15.88
CA GLY A 159 6.92 -0.18 14.74
C GLY A 159 6.57 0.40 13.37
N CYS A 160 6.16 1.67 13.30
CA CYS A 160 6.15 2.43 12.05
C CYS A 160 7.53 3.03 11.82
N ASP A 161 8.22 2.59 10.77
CA ASP A 161 9.63 2.89 10.54
C ASP A 161 9.85 4.15 9.69
N LEU A 162 8.89 4.47 8.80
CA LEU A 162 8.98 5.59 7.86
C LEU A 162 7.69 6.42 7.88
N ASN A 163 7.84 7.74 7.89
CA ASN A 163 6.72 8.67 7.80
C ASN A 163 6.61 9.31 6.41
N CYS A 164 5.46 9.16 5.77
CA CYS A 164 5.08 10.00 4.64
C CYS A 164 4.41 11.27 5.18
N GLY A 165 5.17 12.37 5.24
CA GLY A 165 4.74 13.64 5.84
C GLY A 165 5.83 14.25 6.70
N VAL A 166 5.45 15.08 7.68
CA VAL A 166 6.39 15.87 8.48
C VAL A 166 6.49 15.46 9.96
N ALA A 167 5.65 14.50 10.41
CA ALA A 167 5.58 14.17 11.84
C ALA A 167 6.93 13.72 12.43
N PHE A 168 7.74 12.96 11.68
CA PHE A 168 9.04 12.49 12.16
C PHE A 168 10.12 13.58 12.23
N LEU A 169 9.88 14.78 11.69
CA LEU A 169 10.74 15.94 11.97
C LEU A 169 10.72 16.36 13.46
N HIS A 170 9.70 15.90 14.19
CA HIS A 170 9.55 16.15 15.64
C HIS A 170 10.15 15.05 16.53
N LEU A 171 10.76 13.99 15.94
CA LEU A 171 11.42 12.93 16.73
C LEU A 171 12.59 13.45 17.60
N PRO A 172 13.41 14.43 17.17
CA PRO A 172 14.44 14.97 18.07
C PRO A 172 13.85 15.53 19.36
N LYS A 173 12.75 16.29 19.26
CA LYS A 173 12.07 16.83 20.44
C LYS A 173 11.40 15.72 21.27
N ALA A 174 10.78 14.75 20.63
CA ALA A 174 10.20 13.59 21.30
C ALA A 174 11.26 12.77 22.06
N TYR A 175 12.48 12.68 21.52
CA TYR A 175 13.60 12.03 22.20
C TYR A 175 14.08 12.83 23.43
N GLU A 176 14.26 14.15 23.29
CA GLU A 176 14.60 15.04 24.42
C GLU A 176 13.58 14.97 25.56
N ASP A 177 12.31 14.83 25.22
CA ASP A 177 11.20 14.70 26.18
C ASP A 177 11.06 13.27 26.75
N GLY A 178 11.91 12.32 26.33
CA GLY A 178 11.89 10.93 26.81
C GLY A 178 10.69 10.11 26.31
N LEU A 179 10.03 10.54 25.23
CA LEU A 179 8.86 9.85 24.66
C LEU A 179 9.24 8.68 23.74
N VAL A 180 10.45 8.71 23.15
CA VAL A 180 10.99 7.68 22.28
C VAL A 180 12.45 7.42 22.61
N SER A 181 12.92 6.19 22.52
CA SER A 181 14.32 5.84 22.77
C SER A 181 15.15 5.85 21.49
N GLU A 182 16.48 5.98 21.65
CA GLU A 182 17.43 5.86 20.54
C GLU A 182 17.38 4.48 19.90
N GLU A 183 17.20 3.41 20.69
CA GLU A 183 17.10 2.05 20.19
C GLU A 183 15.88 1.85 19.28
N ALA A 184 14.74 2.48 19.60
CA ALA A 184 13.54 2.41 18.77
C ALA A 184 13.74 3.11 17.42
N ILE A 185 14.42 4.27 17.43
CA ILE A 185 14.78 5.01 16.21
C ILE A 185 15.78 4.21 15.39
N THR A 186 16.83 3.67 16.02
CA THR A 186 17.87 2.87 15.37
C THR A 186 17.26 1.64 14.69
N ALA A 187 16.39 0.89 15.37
CA ALA A 187 15.72 -0.27 14.78
C ALA A 187 14.87 0.08 13.55
N ALA A 188 14.24 1.26 13.53
CA ALA A 188 13.52 1.73 12.35
C ALA A 188 14.47 2.07 11.20
N VAL A 189 15.59 2.74 11.49
CA VAL A 189 16.62 3.09 10.50
C VAL A 189 17.27 1.84 9.92
N GLU A 190 17.59 0.84 10.73
CA GLU A 190 18.20 -0.41 10.29
C GLU A 190 17.35 -1.09 9.22
N ARG A 191 16.02 -1.23 9.43
CA ARG A 191 15.12 -1.82 8.44
C ARG A 191 15.08 -1.03 7.13
N LEU A 192 15.12 0.31 7.22
CA LEU A 192 15.12 1.18 6.05
C LEU A 192 16.45 1.13 5.28
N MET A 193 17.55 0.97 5.99
CA MET A 193 18.89 0.87 5.36
C MET A 193 19.10 -0.50 4.74
N GLU A 194 18.62 -1.58 5.35
CA GLU A 194 18.71 -2.93 4.82
C GLU A 194 18.13 -3.02 3.41
N ILE A 195 16.88 -2.58 3.21
CA ILE A 195 16.28 -2.62 1.87
C ILE A 195 17.02 -1.73 0.86
N ARG A 196 17.54 -0.57 1.28
CA ARG A 196 18.32 0.29 0.40
C ARG A 196 19.63 -0.36 -0.05
N ILE A 197 20.28 -1.11 0.85
CA ILE A 197 21.47 -1.91 0.52
C ILE A 197 21.09 -2.98 -0.53
N ARG A 198 20.05 -3.76 -0.27
CA ARG A 198 19.59 -4.82 -1.18
C ARG A 198 19.14 -4.29 -2.55
N LEU A 199 18.63 -3.07 -2.62
CA LEU A 199 18.29 -2.38 -3.88
C LEU A 199 19.51 -1.79 -4.63
N GLY A 200 20.73 -1.95 -4.08
CA GLY A 200 21.95 -1.40 -4.70
C GLY A 200 22.08 0.12 -4.57
N MET A 201 21.39 0.75 -3.61
CA MET A 201 21.46 2.19 -3.42
C MET A 201 22.74 2.66 -2.70
N MET A 202 23.61 1.73 -2.30
CA MET A 202 24.88 2.00 -1.65
C MET A 202 26.03 1.57 -2.55
N LYS A 203 27.05 2.44 -2.68
CA LYS A 203 28.17 2.27 -3.60
C LYS A 203 28.89 0.92 -3.48
N ASP A 204 28.97 0.38 -2.26
CA ASP A 204 29.70 -0.87 -1.99
C ASP A 204 28.84 -2.13 -2.16
N TYR A 205 27.56 -1.96 -2.52
CA TYR A 205 26.58 -3.02 -2.72
C TYR A 205 25.84 -2.82 -4.05
N PRO A 206 26.51 -3.11 -5.18
CA PRO A 206 25.94 -2.87 -6.51
C PRO A 206 24.75 -3.80 -6.78
N SER A 207 23.75 -3.27 -7.48
CA SER A 207 22.61 -4.05 -7.95
C SER A 207 22.94 -4.75 -9.28
N PRO A 208 22.46 -5.98 -9.53
CA PRO A 208 22.56 -6.61 -10.84
C PRO A 208 21.75 -5.88 -11.94
N TYR A 209 21.01 -4.86 -11.58
CA TYR A 209 20.15 -4.06 -12.48
C TYR A 209 20.75 -2.69 -12.81
N GLU A 210 22.01 -2.38 -12.44
CA GLU A 210 22.63 -1.08 -12.69
C GLU A 210 22.79 -0.74 -14.16
N ASP A 211 22.99 -1.77 -15.00
CA ASP A 211 23.20 -1.62 -16.45
C ASP A 211 21.89 -1.46 -17.24
N LEU A 212 20.74 -1.42 -16.58
CA LEU A 212 19.46 -1.23 -17.28
C LEU A 212 19.38 0.19 -17.86
N SER A 213 19.32 0.27 -19.21
CA SER A 213 19.20 1.54 -19.91
C SER A 213 17.82 2.17 -19.74
N TYR A 214 17.80 3.50 -19.70
CA TYR A 214 16.56 4.28 -19.76
C TYR A 214 15.73 4.02 -21.03
N ASP A 215 16.36 3.53 -22.10
CA ASP A 215 15.69 3.16 -23.35
C ASP A 215 14.66 2.02 -23.19
N LEU A 216 14.70 1.31 -22.05
CA LEU A 216 13.68 0.31 -21.71
C LEU A 216 12.34 0.93 -21.27
N VAL A 217 12.34 2.22 -20.89
CA VAL A 217 11.11 2.92 -20.58
C VAL A 217 10.30 3.08 -21.88
N GLU A 218 9.04 2.63 -21.83
CA GLU A 218 8.13 2.64 -22.99
C GLU A 218 8.66 1.85 -24.23
N CYS A 219 9.55 0.88 -24.01
CA CYS A 219 9.93 -0.01 -25.10
C CYS A 219 8.70 -0.77 -25.64
N LYS A 220 8.82 -1.25 -26.87
CA LYS A 220 7.69 -1.91 -27.56
C LYS A 220 7.09 -3.06 -26.74
N GLU A 221 7.92 -3.85 -26.09
CA GLU A 221 7.52 -4.99 -25.26
C GLU A 221 6.68 -4.54 -24.05
N HIS A 222 7.05 -3.44 -23.40
CA HIS A 222 6.30 -2.88 -22.28
C HIS A 222 4.96 -2.31 -22.73
N VAL A 223 4.92 -1.62 -23.86
CA VAL A 223 3.67 -1.10 -24.46
C VAL A 223 2.75 -2.25 -24.86
N ASP A 224 3.26 -3.27 -25.54
CA ASP A 224 2.48 -4.44 -25.95
C ASP A 224 1.89 -5.16 -24.72
N LEU A 225 2.67 -5.32 -23.64
CA LEU A 225 2.21 -5.93 -22.39
C LEU A 225 1.12 -5.10 -21.73
N SER A 226 1.24 -3.77 -21.70
CA SER A 226 0.23 -2.86 -21.18
C SER A 226 -1.10 -2.98 -21.94
N VAL A 227 -1.03 -3.04 -23.27
CA VAL A 227 -2.22 -3.24 -24.12
C VAL A 227 -2.87 -4.60 -23.85
N GLU A 228 -2.06 -5.66 -23.73
CA GLU A 228 -2.59 -7.01 -23.45
C GLU A 228 -3.22 -7.08 -22.04
N ALA A 229 -2.61 -6.46 -21.04
CA ALA A 229 -3.19 -6.35 -19.70
C ALA A 229 -4.54 -5.62 -19.73
N ALA A 230 -4.63 -4.51 -20.47
CA ALA A 230 -5.88 -3.78 -20.66
C ALA A 230 -6.96 -4.65 -21.33
N ARG A 231 -6.61 -5.39 -22.39
CA ARG A 231 -7.54 -6.30 -23.06
C ARG A 231 -8.08 -7.37 -22.12
N ARG A 232 -7.23 -7.99 -21.31
CA ARG A 232 -7.62 -9.05 -20.36
C ARG A 232 -8.42 -8.53 -19.15
N SER A 233 -8.29 -7.26 -18.82
CA SER A 233 -9.04 -6.64 -17.71
C SER A 233 -10.47 -6.25 -18.06
N MET A 234 -10.82 -6.19 -19.35
CA MET A 234 -12.17 -5.82 -19.79
C MET A 234 -13.17 -6.93 -19.56
N VAL A 235 -14.29 -6.59 -18.91
CA VAL A 235 -15.42 -7.50 -18.67
C VAL A 235 -16.63 -7.06 -19.49
N LEU A 236 -17.12 -7.94 -20.35
CA LEU A 236 -18.33 -7.68 -21.16
C LEU A 236 -19.57 -7.90 -20.28
N LEU A 237 -20.14 -6.84 -19.73
CA LEU A 237 -21.31 -6.90 -18.85
C LEU A 237 -22.63 -7.07 -19.61
N LYS A 238 -22.68 -6.54 -20.85
CA LYS A 238 -23.91 -6.56 -21.67
C LYS A 238 -23.56 -6.45 -23.15
N ASN A 239 -24.19 -7.28 -23.98
CA ASN A 239 -24.04 -7.23 -25.43
C ASN A 239 -25.37 -7.60 -26.12
N GLU A 240 -26.35 -6.71 -26.02
CA GLU A 240 -27.65 -6.91 -26.67
C GLU A 240 -27.52 -6.82 -28.19
N ASN A 241 -28.21 -7.72 -28.87
CA ASN A 241 -28.23 -7.81 -30.34
C ASN A 241 -26.84 -8.01 -30.98
N ASN A 242 -25.86 -8.57 -30.23
CA ASN A 242 -24.51 -8.75 -30.69
C ASN A 242 -23.87 -7.45 -31.26
N MET A 243 -24.11 -6.32 -30.58
CA MET A 243 -23.55 -5.02 -30.98
C MET A 243 -22.02 -5.03 -31.00
N LEU A 244 -21.39 -5.77 -30.09
CA LEU A 244 -19.94 -5.93 -29.99
C LEU A 244 -19.51 -7.31 -30.54
N PRO A 245 -18.36 -7.40 -31.24
CA PRO A 245 -17.45 -6.30 -31.62
C PRO A 245 -18.04 -5.39 -32.65
N LEU A 246 -17.71 -4.10 -32.59
CA LEU A 246 -18.16 -3.11 -33.55
C LEU A 246 -17.61 -3.41 -34.96
N ASP A 247 -18.46 -3.42 -35.98
CA ASP A 247 -18.04 -3.50 -37.37
C ASP A 247 -17.56 -2.13 -37.88
N VAL A 248 -16.24 -1.91 -37.82
CA VAL A 248 -15.62 -0.64 -38.23
C VAL A 248 -15.95 -0.22 -39.67
N LYS A 249 -16.31 -1.18 -40.53
CA LYS A 249 -16.68 -0.88 -41.93
C LYS A 249 -18.08 -0.24 -42.04
N LYS A 250 -18.92 -0.43 -41.03
CA LYS A 250 -20.28 0.13 -40.97
C LYS A 250 -20.36 1.45 -40.18
N ILE A 251 -19.35 1.75 -39.35
CA ILE A 251 -19.34 2.96 -38.55
C ILE A 251 -18.90 4.14 -39.40
N ARG A 252 -19.74 5.20 -39.47
CA ARG A 252 -19.44 6.43 -40.19
C ARG A 252 -18.91 7.54 -39.30
N SER A 253 -19.25 7.55 -38.04
CA SER A 253 -18.84 8.56 -37.07
C SER A 253 -18.81 7.97 -35.67
N ILE A 254 -17.93 8.50 -34.82
CA ILE A 254 -17.82 8.17 -33.38
C ILE A 254 -17.83 9.48 -32.62
N ALA A 255 -18.70 9.57 -31.62
CA ALA A 255 -18.69 10.68 -30.66
C ALA A 255 -17.86 10.27 -29.42
N VAL A 256 -16.81 11.04 -29.11
CA VAL A 256 -16.04 10.93 -27.88
C VAL A 256 -16.48 12.07 -26.97
N ILE A 257 -17.11 11.74 -25.84
CA ILE A 257 -17.78 12.69 -24.97
C ILE A 257 -17.28 12.53 -23.53
N GLY A 258 -17.04 13.63 -22.84
CA GLY A 258 -16.65 13.66 -21.45
C GLY A 258 -15.57 14.70 -21.17
N PRO A 259 -15.30 15.03 -19.88
CA PRO A 259 -14.32 16.04 -19.51
C PRO A 259 -12.91 15.72 -20.03
N ASN A 260 -12.58 14.44 -20.17
CA ASN A 260 -11.27 13.96 -20.61
C ASN A 260 -11.24 13.58 -22.11
N ALA A 261 -12.29 13.83 -22.89
CA ALA A 261 -12.39 13.40 -24.28
C ALA A 261 -11.27 13.95 -25.19
N ASN A 262 -10.63 15.05 -24.82
CA ASN A 262 -9.51 15.69 -25.53
C ASN A 262 -8.45 16.23 -24.55
N SER A 263 -8.23 15.55 -23.45
CA SER A 263 -7.23 15.98 -22.44
C SER A 263 -6.07 15.01 -22.40
N ARG A 264 -4.87 15.48 -22.76
CA ARG A 264 -3.62 14.71 -22.60
C ARG A 264 -3.16 14.65 -21.14
N ALA A 265 -3.63 15.56 -20.29
CA ALA A 265 -3.28 15.59 -18.88
C ALA A 265 -4.04 14.55 -18.04
N ALA A 266 -5.05 13.90 -18.62
CA ALA A 266 -5.81 12.83 -17.97
C ALA A 266 -5.24 11.42 -18.25
N LEU A 267 -4.21 11.33 -19.06
CA LEU A 267 -3.43 10.13 -19.34
C LEU A 267 -2.13 10.20 -18.55
#